data_047731aa316575fe176aee43f0b28fe4
#
_entry.id   047731aa316575fe176aee43f0b28fe4
#
_cell.length_a   1.000
_cell.length_b   1.000
_cell.length_c   1.000
_cell.angle_alpha   90.00
_cell.angle_beta   90.00
_cell.angle_gamma   90.00
#
_symmetry.space_group_name_H-M   'P 1'
#
loop_
_entity.id
_entity.type
_entity.pdbx_description
1 polymer ?
#
loop_
_entity_poly.entity_id
_entity_poly.type
_entity_poly.pdbx_seq_one_letter_code
_entity_poly.pdbx_strand_id
1 'polypeptide(L)'
;PAQFLALAKVLREREELEAALRVGARGLTAEGRKGHLAPWLCDLADGMGKKDLALEAATIAFRELPSLAAYQRVQELAGARWPEMREDLLAHLRRTADIYDSQGQVDVFLHEGLLDDAITAVEKGASYDLLERVMHAVMDDRPQWVINAARHQAERIIEPGQSKYYHHAVEWLKLARSAYQAAGREADWWAYLAEIRDRHSRKYKLMGLLEAFGRDDTSK
;
A
#
# COMPACT_ATOMS: atom_id res chain seq x y z
N PRO A 1 19.65 13.34 -15.07
CA PRO A 1 19.52 11.89 -15.30
C PRO A 1 18.91 11.54 -16.67
N ALA A 2 17.88 12.27 -17.15
CA ALA A 2 17.23 11.97 -18.43
C ALA A 2 18.18 11.97 -19.64
N GLN A 3 19.09 12.93 -19.74
CA GLN A 3 20.09 13.00 -20.82
C GLN A 3 21.08 11.82 -20.77
N PHE A 4 21.48 11.40 -19.57
CA PHE A 4 22.33 10.22 -19.37
C PHE A 4 21.61 8.95 -19.84
N LEU A 5 20.33 8.79 -19.51
CA LEU A 5 19.53 7.66 -19.96
C LEU A 5 19.42 7.63 -21.49
N ALA A 6 19.13 8.77 -22.12
CA ALA A 6 19.01 8.85 -23.58
C ALA A 6 20.33 8.45 -24.26
N LEU A 7 21.46 9.01 -23.82
CA LEU A 7 22.78 8.66 -24.36
C LEU A 7 23.14 7.20 -24.12
N ALA A 8 22.89 6.69 -22.91
CA ALA A 8 23.18 5.28 -22.57
C ALA A 8 22.34 4.29 -23.42
N LYS A 9 21.09 4.62 -23.74
CA LYS A 9 20.26 3.81 -24.64
C LYS A 9 20.82 3.78 -26.06
N VAL A 10 21.26 4.91 -26.60
CA VAL A 10 21.91 4.99 -27.94
C VAL A 10 23.17 4.13 -27.97
N LEU A 11 24.01 4.22 -26.93
CA LEU A 11 25.22 3.39 -26.83
C LEU A 11 24.91 1.90 -26.77
N ARG A 12 23.85 1.51 -26.01
CA ARG A 12 23.40 0.12 -25.97
C ARG A 12 22.93 -0.38 -27.35
N GLU A 13 22.18 0.44 -28.09
CA GLU A 13 21.73 0.10 -29.45
C GLU A 13 22.90 -0.08 -30.45
N ARG A 14 24.04 0.55 -30.16
CA ARG A 14 25.31 0.37 -30.92
C ARG A 14 26.17 -0.76 -30.40
N GLU A 15 25.64 -1.57 -29.44
CA GLU A 15 26.39 -2.64 -28.78
C GLU A 15 27.59 -2.18 -27.93
N GLU A 16 27.70 -0.87 -27.66
CA GLU A 16 28.74 -0.26 -26.81
C GLU A 16 28.36 -0.38 -25.31
N LEU A 17 28.19 -1.62 -24.81
CA LEU A 17 27.59 -1.88 -23.51
C LEU A 17 28.39 -1.29 -22.34
N GLU A 18 29.73 -1.40 -22.36
CA GLU A 18 30.57 -0.82 -21.31
C GLU A 18 30.53 0.71 -21.28
N ALA A 19 30.38 1.35 -22.46
CA ALA A 19 30.19 2.80 -22.52
C ALA A 19 28.80 3.19 -22.00
N ALA A 20 27.76 2.44 -22.35
CA ALA A 20 26.41 2.63 -21.83
C ALA A 20 26.35 2.53 -20.31
N LEU A 21 27.01 1.53 -19.72
CA LEU A 21 27.15 1.38 -18.26
C LEU A 21 27.83 2.59 -17.62
N ARG A 22 28.97 3.03 -18.14
CA ARG A 22 29.68 4.19 -17.58
C ARG A 22 28.85 5.47 -17.63
N VAL A 23 28.13 5.70 -18.72
CA VAL A 23 27.23 6.85 -18.86
C VAL A 23 26.05 6.74 -17.88
N GLY A 24 25.45 5.57 -17.79
CA GLY A 24 24.36 5.30 -16.83
C GLY A 24 24.79 5.51 -15.37
N ALA A 25 25.93 4.97 -14.98
CA ALA A 25 26.50 5.13 -13.64
C ALA A 25 26.75 6.60 -13.26
N ARG A 26 27.30 7.40 -14.20
CA ARG A 26 27.42 8.85 -14.00
C ARG A 26 26.06 9.53 -13.81
N GLY A 27 25.03 9.04 -14.49
CA GLY A 27 23.67 9.55 -14.34
C GLY A 27 23.07 9.29 -12.95
N LEU A 28 23.47 8.23 -12.24
CA LEU A 28 23.02 7.96 -10.87
C LEU A 28 23.55 9.00 -9.86
N THR A 29 24.74 9.56 -10.10
CA THR A 29 25.32 10.59 -9.22
C THR A 29 24.88 12.02 -9.59
N ALA A 30 24.24 12.20 -10.75
CA ALA A 30 23.75 13.50 -11.19
C ALA A 30 22.55 13.96 -10.36
N GLU A 31 22.36 15.28 -10.23
CA GLU A 31 21.17 15.84 -9.58
C GLU A 31 19.88 15.53 -10.34
N GLY A 32 18.77 15.38 -9.63
CA GLY A 32 17.44 15.14 -10.16
C GLY A 32 16.96 13.69 -10.05
N ARG A 33 15.70 13.46 -10.46
CA ARG A 33 15.02 12.16 -10.32
C ARG A 33 15.63 11.10 -11.25
N LYS A 34 15.85 9.90 -10.71
CA LYS A 34 16.48 8.77 -11.40
C LYS A 34 15.50 7.63 -11.72
N GLY A 35 14.20 7.85 -11.49
CA GLY A 35 13.15 6.84 -11.55
C GLY A 35 13.08 6.02 -12.86
N HIS A 36 13.57 6.56 -13.98
CA HIS A 36 13.67 5.81 -15.24
C HIS A 36 15.09 5.30 -15.53
N LEU A 37 16.11 6.02 -15.07
CA LEU A 37 17.50 5.65 -15.30
C LEU A 37 17.92 4.46 -14.43
N ALA A 38 17.57 4.50 -13.15
CA ALA A 38 18.02 3.52 -12.18
C ALA A 38 17.50 2.09 -12.49
N PRO A 39 16.20 1.85 -12.77
CA PRO A 39 15.73 0.51 -13.18
C PRO A 39 16.41 0.05 -14.47
N TRP A 40 16.53 0.91 -15.48
CA TRP A 40 17.16 0.58 -16.75
C TRP A 40 18.63 0.19 -16.57
N LEU A 41 19.37 0.93 -15.75
CA LEU A 41 20.77 0.62 -15.46
C LEU A 41 20.92 -0.66 -14.64
N CYS A 42 20.01 -0.92 -13.70
CA CYS A 42 19.96 -2.16 -12.95
C CYS A 42 19.93 -3.37 -13.89
N ASP A 43 19.00 -3.36 -14.85
CA ASP A 43 18.82 -4.47 -15.81
C ASP A 43 20.05 -4.64 -16.70
N LEU A 44 20.62 -3.54 -17.20
CA LEU A 44 21.84 -3.59 -18.03
C LEU A 44 23.03 -4.13 -17.23
N ALA A 45 23.25 -3.63 -16.03
CA ALA A 45 24.36 -4.01 -15.15
C ALA A 45 24.26 -5.49 -14.72
N ASP A 46 23.04 -5.94 -14.38
CA ASP A 46 22.81 -7.35 -14.01
C ASP A 46 23.04 -8.29 -15.19
N GLY A 47 22.52 -7.95 -16.38
CA GLY A 47 22.77 -8.72 -17.61
C GLY A 47 24.23 -8.81 -18.01
N MET A 48 25.06 -7.84 -17.60
CA MET A 48 26.52 -7.84 -17.81
C MET A 48 27.32 -8.42 -16.63
N GLY A 49 26.65 -8.94 -15.59
CA GLY A 49 27.27 -9.53 -14.42
C GLY A 49 27.89 -8.49 -13.45
N LYS A 50 27.59 -7.21 -13.60
CA LYS A 50 28.08 -6.11 -12.73
C LYS A 50 27.19 -5.98 -11.49
N LYS A 51 27.19 -6.99 -10.64
CA LYS A 51 26.24 -7.15 -9.53
C LYS A 51 26.18 -5.98 -8.56
N ASP A 52 27.34 -5.38 -8.21
CA ASP A 52 27.38 -4.24 -7.28
C ASP A 52 26.70 -3.00 -7.87
N LEU A 53 26.93 -2.69 -9.17
CA LEU A 53 26.27 -1.60 -9.84
C LEU A 53 24.75 -1.87 -10.01
N ALA A 54 24.37 -3.11 -10.32
CA ALA A 54 22.97 -3.51 -10.41
C ALA A 54 22.27 -3.29 -9.06
N LEU A 55 22.88 -3.70 -7.95
CA LEU A 55 22.34 -3.51 -6.61
C LEU A 55 22.24 -2.04 -6.22
N GLU A 56 23.25 -1.23 -6.50
CA GLU A 56 23.20 0.22 -6.27
C GLU A 56 22.04 0.86 -7.03
N ALA A 57 21.93 0.55 -8.33
CA ALA A 57 20.87 1.06 -9.18
C ALA A 57 19.47 0.62 -8.71
N ALA A 58 19.31 -0.66 -8.34
CA ALA A 58 18.05 -1.18 -7.78
C ALA A 58 17.66 -0.47 -6.48
N THR A 59 18.62 -0.23 -5.59
CA THR A 59 18.41 0.47 -4.33
C THR A 59 17.95 1.91 -4.55
N ILE A 60 18.56 2.61 -5.51
CA ILE A 60 18.16 3.97 -5.89
C ILE A 60 16.75 3.97 -6.50
N ALA A 61 16.45 3.01 -7.39
CA ALA A 61 15.13 2.87 -7.99
C ALA A 61 14.03 2.69 -6.92
N PHE A 62 14.26 1.78 -5.96
CA PHE A 62 13.34 1.55 -4.86
C PHE A 62 13.13 2.80 -3.99
N ARG A 63 14.21 3.52 -3.65
CA ARG A 63 14.11 4.72 -2.81
C ARG A 63 13.36 5.86 -3.48
N GLU A 64 13.43 5.98 -4.81
CA GLU A 64 12.70 7.02 -5.55
C GLU A 64 11.24 6.67 -5.83
N LEU A 65 10.97 5.40 -6.09
CA LEU A 65 9.62 4.90 -6.37
C LEU A 65 9.43 3.53 -5.69
N PRO A 66 9.06 3.52 -4.41
CA PRO A 66 8.84 2.28 -3.67
C PRO A 66 7.77 1.42 -4.32
N SER A 67 8.09 0.14 -4.55
CA SER A 67 7.14 -0.89 -4.96
C SER A 67 7.61 -2.25 -4.48
N LEU A 68 6.69 -3.21 -4.32
CA LEU A 68 7.07 -4.56 -3.94
C LEU A 68 8.04 -5.20 -4.95
N ALA A 69 7.82 -4.98 -6.24
CA ALA A 69 8.71 -5.49 -7.28
C ALA A 69 10.14 -4.93 -7.16
N ALA A 70 10.27 -3.61 -6.91
CA ALA A 70 11.58 -2.99 -6.71
C ALA A 70 12.25 -3.47 -5.41
N TYR A 71 11.48 -3.70 -4.34
CA TYR A 71 11.96 -4.27 -3.09
C TYR A 71 12.53 -5.68 -3.28
N GLN A 72 11.77 -6.55 -3.93
CA GLN A 72 12.18 -7.92 -4.25
C GLN A 72 13.40 -7.95 -5.17
N ARG A 73 13.51 -6.99 -6.10
CA ARG A 73 14.68 -6.86 -6.96
C ARG A 73 15.95 -6.54 -6.17
N VAL A 74 15.86 -5.65 -5.17
CA VAL A 74 16.99 -5.40 -4.26
C VAL A 74 17.32 -6.66 -3.45
N GLN A 75 16.31 -7.38 -2.95
CA GLN A 75 16.50 -8.63 -2.21
C GLN A 75 17.27 -9.67 -3.03
N GLU A 76 16.89 -9.90 -4.27
CA GLU A 76 17.56 -10.84 -5.19
C GLU A 76 19.03 -10.49 -5.39
N LEU A 77 19.33 -9.20 -5.60
CA LEU A 77 20.68 -8.72 -5.88
C LEU A 77 21.57 -8.62 -4.62
N ALA A 78 20.98 -8.42 -3.45
CA ALA A 78 21.71 -8.20 -2.21
C ALA A 78 22.42 -9.48 -1.68
N GLY A 79 21.85 -10.67 -1.91
CA GLY A 79 22.41 -11.93 -1.43
C GLY A 79 22.65 -11.89 0.07
N ALA A 80 23.89 -12.13 0.51
CA ALA A 80 24.26 -12.15 1.93
C ALA A 80 24.12 -10.77 2.63
N ARG A 81 24.09 -9.67 1.89
CA ARG A 81 23.88 -8.30 2.44
C ARG A 81 22.41 -7.99 2.75
N TRP A 82 21.49 -8.88 2.37
CA TRP A 82 20.05 -8.62 2.50
C TRP A 82 19.59 -8.24 3.91
N PRO A 83 20.00 -8.92 5.00
CA PRO A 83 19.46 -8.58 6.33
C PRO A 83 19.72 -7.13 6.73
N GLU A 84 20.92 -6.60 6.45
CA GLU A 84 21.26 -5.20 6.74
C GLU A 84 20.53 -4.22 5.82
N MET A 85 20.51 -4.51 4.52
CA MET A 85 19.82 -3.68 3.52
C MET A 85 18.33 -3.62 3.75
N ARG A 86 17.70 -4.74 4.14
CA ARG A 86 16.29 -4.82 4.47
C ARG A 86 15.90 -3.79 5.53
N GLU A 87 16.63 -3.76 6.65
CA GLU A 87 16.35 -2.80 7.73
C GLU A 87 16.50 -1.35 7.28
N ASP A 88 17.49 -1.03 6.47
CA ASP A 88 17.70 0.32 5.93
C ASP A 88 16.57 0.72 4.96
N LEU A 89 16.10 -0.20 4.09
CA LEU A 89 14.99 0.06 3.17
C LEU A 89 13.65 0.25 3.93
N LEU A 90 13.38 -0.58 4.94
CA LEU A 90 12.18 -0.42 5.77
C LEU A 90 12.22 0.88 6.59
N ALA A 91 13.38 1.25 7.13
CA ALA A 91 13.56 2.52 7.80
C ALA A 91 13.37 3.70 6.84
N HIS A 92 13.80 3.58 5.59
CA HIS A 92 13.53 4.57 4.55
C HIS A 92 12.02 4.73 4.30
N LEU A 93 11.27 3.64 4.12
CA LEU A 93 9.82 3.67 3.93
C LEU A 93 9.09 4.37 5.09
N ARG A 94 9.47 4.07 6.34
CA ARG A 94 8.85 4.69 7.53
C ARG A 94 9.05 6.22 7.56
N ARG A 95 10.20 6.71 7.07
CA ARG A 95 10.53 8.14 7.04
C ARG A 95 9.89 8.90 5.89
N THR A 96 9.74 8.25 4.73
CA THR A 96 9.34 8.91 3.47
C THR A 96 7.87 8.74 3.14
N ALA A 97 7.03 8.42 4.12
CA ALA A 97 5.60 8.27 3.94
C ALA A 97 4.99 9.48 3.24
N ASP A 98 4.92 9.41 1.93
CA ASP A 98 4.27 10.42 1.10
C ASP A 98 2.75 10.18 1.14
N ILE A 99 1.98 11.24 1.40
CA ILE A 99 0.52 11.17 1.58
C ILE A 99 -0.18 10.70 0.28
N TYR A 100 0.50 10.80 -0.87
CA TYR A 100 -0.12 10.58 -2.19
C TYR A 100 0.18 9.23 -2.84
N ASP A 101 1.17 8.46 -2.35
CA ASP A 101 1.52 7.14 -2.92
C ASP A 101 1.99 6.16 -1.85
N SER A 102 1.06 5.81 -0.96
CA SER A 102 1.32 4.80 0.08
C SER A 102 1.19 3.35 -0.42
N GLN A 103 0.76 3.11 -1.67
CA GLN A 103 0.49 1.76 -2.15
C GLN A 103 1.75 0.88 -2.12
N GLY A 104 2.85 1.32 -2.73
CA GLY A 104 4.09 0.55 -2.75
C GLY A 104 4.66 0.31 -1.36
N GLN A 105 4.51 1.28 -0.46
CA GLN A 105 4.88 1.17 0.95
C GLN A 105 4.06 0.10 1.68
N VAL A 106 2.73 0.14 1.54
CA VAL A 106 1.80 -0.84 2.11
C VAL A 106 2.10 -2.24 1.57
N ASP A 107 2.34 -2.36 0.26
CA ASP A 107 2.66 -3.65 -0.37
C ASP A 107 3.90 -4.29 0.24
N VAL A 108 4.95 -3.50 0.51
CA VAL A 108 6.17 -3.98 1.16
C VAL A 108 5.91 -4.34 2.62
N PHE A 109 5.22 -3.50 3.39
CA PHE A 109 4.93 -3.80 4.80
C PHE A 109 4.07 -5.05 4.97
N LEU A 110 3.05 -5.24 4.13
CA LEU A 110 2.23 -6.45 4.15
C LEU A 110 3.04 -7.69 3.74
N HIS A 111 3.92 -7.57 2.73
CA HIS A 111 4.82 -8.66 2.32
C HIS A 111 5.75 -9.09 3.45
N GLU A 112 6.23 -8.14 4.26
CA GLU A 112 7.12 -8.38 5.40
C GLU A 112 6.38 -8.77 6.69
N GLY A 113 5.04 -8.81 6.68
CA GLY A 113 4.23 -9.07 7.87
C GLY A 113 4.25 -7.94 8.90
N LEU A 114 4.65 -6.73 8.49
CA LEU A 114 4.73 -5.55 9.34
C LEU A 114 3.38 -4.82 9.39
N LEU A 115 2.40 -5.45 10.03
CA LEU A 115 1.00 -5.03 10.00
C LEU A 115 0.81 -3.63 10.61
N ASP A 116 1.50 -3.30 11.70
CA ASP A 116 1.38 -1.99 12.34
C ASP A 116 1.99 -0.86 11.47
N ASP A 117 3.04 -1.15 10.71
CA ASP A 117 3.59 -0.23 9.70
C ASP A 117 2.62 -0.01 8.53
N ALA A 118 1.95 -1.07 8.07
CA ALA A 118 0.93 -0.97 7.02
C ALA A 118 -0.28 -0.14 7.47
N ILE A 119 -0.75 -0.34 8.71
CA ILE A 119 -1.78 0.47 9.36
C ILE A 119 -1.36 1.95 9.38
N THR A 120 -0.17 2.24 9.90
CA THR A 120 0.35 3.61 10.00
C THR A 120 0.44 4.28 8.62
N ALA A 121 0.77 3.52 7.58
CA ALA A 121 0.86 4.05 6.22
C ALA A 121 -0.51 4.49 5.67
N VAL A 122 -1.59 3.74 5.93
CA VAL A 122 -2.94 4.09 5.44
C VAL A 122 -3.63 5.17 6.28
N GLU A 123 -3.30 5.33 7.56
CA GLU A 123 -3.86 6.36 8.42
C GLU A 123 -3.46 7.79 8.00
N LYS A 124 -2.36 7.94 7.27
CA LYS A 124 -1.89 9.24 6.75
C LYS A 124 -2.70 9.78 5.58
N GLY A 125 -3.66 9.01 5.04
CA GLY A 125 -4.55 9.48 3.97
C GLY A 125 -4.48 8.62 2.71
N ALA A 126 -4.79 7.33 2.83
CA ALA A 126 -4.87 6.42 1.69
C ALA A 126 -6.20 6.53 0.94
N SER A 127 -6.24 5.99 -0.29
CA SER A 127 -7.48 5.73 -1.00
C SER A 127 -8.36 4.73 -0.25
N TYR A 128 -9.68 4.74 -0.52
CA TYR A 128 -10.59 3.78 0.10
C TYR A 128 -10.20 2.34 -0.20
N ASP A 129 -9.82 2.04 -1.44
CA ASP A 129 -9.44 0.69 -1.86
C ASP A 129 -8.20 0.18 -1.12
N LEU A 130 -7.21 1.07 -0.89
CA LEU A 130 -6.00 0.71 -0.16
C LEU A 130 -6.28 0.49 1.33
N LEU A 131 -7.12 1.36 1.93
CA LEU A 131 -7.57 1.21 3.31
C LEU A 131 -8.32 -0.11 3.52
N GLU A 132 -9.29 -0.43 2.64
CA GLU A 132 -10.06 -1.68 2.67
C GLU A 132 -9.14 -2.90 2.55
N ARG A 133 -8.18 -2.86 1.64
CA ARG A 133 -7.20 -3.95 1.47
C ARG A 133 -6.37 -4.18 2.74
N VAL A 134 -5.91 -3.12 3.39
CA VAL A 134 -5.18 -3.26 4.68
C VAL A 134 -6.11 -3.80 5.76
N MET A 135 -7.35 -3.32 5.86
CA MET A 135 -8.33 -3.85 6.82
C MET A 135 -8.54 -5.35 6.66
N HIS A 136 -8.68 -5.84 5.42
CA HIS A 136 -8.77 -7.27 5.16
C HIS A 136 -7.51 -8.03 5.58
N ALA A 137 -6.34 -7.49 5.27
CA ALA A 137 -5.07 -8.15 5.56
C ALA A 137 -4.77 -8.25 7.07
N VAL A 138 -5.26 -7.30 7.88
CA VAL A 138 -4.98 -7.25 9.32
C VAL A 138 -6.15 -7.69 10.20
N MET A 139 -7.24 -8.16 9.60
CA MET A 139 -8.50 -8.40 10.30
C MET A 139 -8.37 -9.38 11.48
N ASP A 140 -7.63 -10.46 11.29
CA ASP A 140 -7.48 -11.50 12.31
C ASP A 140 -6.53 -11.07 13.44
N ASP A 141 -5.50 -10.29 13.11
CA ASP A 141 -4.48 -9.85 14.05
C ASP A 141 -4.82 -8.53 14.76
N ARG A 142 -5.55 -7.65 14.08
CA ARG A 142 -5.89 -6.29 14.55
C ARG A 142 -7.38 -5.97 14.41
N PRO A 143 -8.31 -6.87 14.80
CA PRO A 143 -9.74 -6.69 14.58
C PRO A 143 -10.28 -5.40 15.22
N GLN A 144 -9.73 -4.99 16.36
CA GLN A 144 -10.15 -3.74 17.01
C GLN A 144 -9.86 -2.49 16.17
N TRP A 145 -8.70 -2.47 15.52
CA TRP A 145 -8.38 -1.36 14.61
C TRP A 145 -9.34 -1.34 13.41
N VAL A 146 -9.61 -2.51 12.80
CA VAL A 146 -10.57 -2.64 11.69
C VAL A 146 -11.96 -2.16 12.09
N ILE A 147 -12.45 -2.57 13.27
CA ILE A 147 -13.74 -2.10 13.83
C ILE A 147 -13.78 -0.57 13.86
N ASN A 148 -12.79 0.05 14.47
CA ASN A 148 -12.75 1.50 14.64
C ASN A 148 -12.68 2.23 13.28
N ALA A 149 -11.82 1.78 12.38
CA ALA A 149 -11.63 2.39 11.08
C ALA A 149 -12.87 2.24 10.19
N ALA A 150 -13.47 1.05 10.14
CA ALA A 150 -14.67 0.78 9.34
C ALA A 150 -15.90 1.58 9.86
N ARG A 151 -16.09 1.63 11.19
CA ARG A 151 -17.11 2.48 11.80
C ARG A 151 -16.92 3.94 11.45
N HIS A 152 -15.70 4.44 11.56
CA HIS A 152 -15.38 5.84 11.21
C HIS A 152 -15.71 6.14 9.74
N GLN A 153 -15.39 5.26 8.80
CA GLN A 153 -15.73 5.45 7.39
C GLN A 153 -17.24 5.42 7.16
N ALA A 154 -17.97 4.50 7.79
CA ALA A 154 -19.43 4.44 7.68
C ALA A 154 -20.09 5.72 8.22
N GLU A 155 -19.70 6.17 9.41
CA GLU A 155 -20.25 7.36 10.06
C GLU A 155 -19.99 8.64 9.25
N ARG A 156 -18.80 8.80 8.67
CA ARG A 156 -18.48 9.91 7.76
C ARG A 156 -19.40 10.00 6.55
N ILE A 157 -19.96 8.90 6.09
CA ILE A 157 -20.92 8.87 4.98
C ILE A 157 -22.35 9.09 5.48
N ILE A 158 -22.67 8.53 6.64
CA ILE A 158 -24.02 8.59 7.21
C ILE A 158 -24.33 9.99 7.77
N GLU A 159 -23.42 10.58 8.52
CA GLU A 159 -23.65 11.86 9.23
C GLU A 159 -24.10 13.01 8.30
N PRO A 160 -23.43 13.30 7.18
CA PRO A 160 -23.82 14.40 6.29
C PRO A 160 -25.17 14.21 5.60
N GLY A 161 -25.75 13.02 5.69
CA GLY A 161 -27.09 12.74 5.16
C GLY A 161 -27.16 12.60 3.62
N GLN A 162 -26.04 12.36 2.95
CA GLN A 162 -25.99 12.21 1.48
C GLN A 162 -26.47 10.80 1.05
N SER A 163 -27.78 10.66 0.88
CA SER A 163 -28.45 9.36 0.67
C SER A 163 -27.95 8.56 -0.55
N LYS A 164 -27.36 9.21 -1.54
CA LYS A 164 -26.78 8.54 -2.72
C LYS A 164 -25.58 7.66 -2.38
N TYR A 165 -24.89 7.93 -1.26
CA TYR A 165 -23.71 7.20 -0.84
C TYR A 165 -23.94 6.17 0.28
N TYR A 166 -25.17 6.00 0.78
CA TYR A 166 -25.46 5.06 1.88
C TYR A 166 -25.11 3.61 1.57
N HIS A 167 -25.09 3.20 0.30
CA HIS A 167 -24.61 1.87 -0.06
C HIS A 167 -23.13 1.66 0.31
N HIS A 168 -22.28 2.67 0.12
CA HIS A 168 -20.88 2.58 0.58
C HIS A 168 -20.77 2.52 2.10
N ALA A 169 -21.62 3.24 2.84
CA ALA A 169 -21.64 3.11 4.29
C ALA A 169 -21.98 1.69 4.73
N VAL A 170 -22.91 1.03 4.03
CA VAL A 170 -23.29 -0.36 4.32
C VAL A 170 -22.11 -1.32 4.05
N GLU A 171 -21.32 -1.11 3.00
CA GLU A 171 -20.12 -1.93 2.77
C GLU A 171 -19.11 -1.79 3.93
N TRP A 172 -18.86 -0.56 4.42
CA TRP A 172 -18.04 -0.37 5.62
C TRP A 172 -18.64 -1.03 6.87
N LEU A 173 -19.96 -1.03 7.04
CA LEU A 173 -20.63 -1.71 8.14
C LEU A 173 -20.51 -3.23 8.03
N LYS A 174 -20.52 -3.82 6.83
CA LYS A 174 -20.24 -5.24 6.61
C LYS A 174 -18.83 -5.59 7.07
N LEU A 175 -17.85 -4.76 6.70
CA LEU A 175 -16.47 -4.96 7.12
C LEU A 175 -16.31 -4.85 8.65
N ALA A 176 -16.96 -3.86 9.27
CA ALA A 176 -17.01 -3.74 10.73
C ALA A 176 -17.61 -5.01 11.37
N ARG A 177 -18.72 -5.54 10.84
CA ARG A 177 -19.33 -6.78 11.32
C ARG A 177 -18.36 -7.95 11.29
N SER A 178 -17.68 -8.14 10.14
CA SER A 178 -16.68 -9.21 10.02
C SER A 178 -15.57 -9.09 11.06
N ALA A 179 -15.12 -7.86 11.34
CA ALA A 179 -14.10 -7.60 12.35
C ALA A 179 -14.62 -7.83 13.79
N TYR A 180 -15.89 -7.52 14.08
CA TYR A 180 -16.50 -7.87 15.35
C TYR A 180 -16.59 -9.39 15.53
N GLN A 181 -16.89 -10.13 14.45
CA GLN A 181 -16.92 -11.60 14.47
C GLN A 181 -15.51 -12.17 14.70
N ALA A 182 -14.50 -11.67 13.97
CA ALA A 182 -13.11 -12.07 14.18
C ALA A 182 -12.62 -11.82 15.62
N ALA A 183 -13.13 -10.76 16.26
CA ALA A 183 -12.84 -10.43 17.66
C ALA A 183 -13.68 -11.25 18.68
N GLY A 184 -14.64 -12.08 18.26
CA GLY A 184 -15.58 -12.77 19.15
C GLY A 184 -16.57 -11.83 19.86
N ARG A 185 -16.88 -10.67 19.29
CA ARG A 185 -17.65 -9.57 19.88
C ARG A 185 -18.98 -9.32 19.16
N GLU A 186 -19.68 -10.37 18.78
CA GLU A 186 -20.95 -10.24 18.04
C GLU A 186 -22.02 -9.43 18.79
N ALA A 187 -22.08 -9.57 20.12
CA ALA A 187 -23.03 -8.80 20.92
C ALA A 187 -22.81 -7.28 20.80
N ASP A 188 -21.54 -6.86 20.74
CA ASP A 188 -21.18 -5.45 20.57
C ASP A 188 -21.54 -4.93 19.17
N TRP A 189 -21.45 -5.79 18.15
CA TRP A 189 -21.93 -5.45 16.81
C TRP A 189 -23.42 -5.15 16.80
N TRP A 190 -24.24 -6.00 17.42
CA TRP A 190 -25.69 -5.80 17.43
C TRP A 190 -26.09 -4.57 18.24
N ALA A 191 -25.39 -4.29 19.35
CA ALA A 191 -25.57 -3.05 20.12
C ALA A 191 -25.25 -1.81 19.27
N TYR A 192 -24.13 -1.83 18.55
CA TYR A 192 -23.73 -0.73 17.65
C TYR A 192 -24.71 -0.53 16.50
N LEU A 193 -25.19 -1.60 15.87
CA LEU A 193 -26.18 -1.52 14.80
C LEU A 193 -27.51 -0.95 15.29
N ALA A 194 -27.94 -1.33 16.51
CA ALA A 194 -29.12 -0.75 17.14
C ALA A 194 -28.97 0.75 17.41
N GLU A 195 -27.79 1.18 17.88
CA GLU A 195 -27.47 2.59 18.07
C GLU A 195 -27.53 3.41 16.77
N ILE A 196 -26.97 2.87 15.66
CA ILE A 196 -27.08 3.51 14.34
C ILE A 196 -28.53 3.65 13.92
N ARG A 197 -29.35 2.61 14.07
CA ARG A 197 -30.76 2.61 13.71
C ARG A 197 -31.56 3.64 14.51
N ASP A 198 -31.32 3.74 15.78
CA ASP A 198 -32.00 4.71 16.66
C ASP A 198 -31.61 6.14 16.27
N ARG A 199 -30.29 6.43 16.24
CA ARG A 199 -29.74 7.77 15.94
C ARG A 199 -30.17 8.27 14.56
N HIS A 200 -30.32 7.40 13.57
CA HIS A 200 -30.60 7.75 12.18
C HIS A 200 -31.96 7.27 11.68
N SER A 201 -32.92 7.01 12.57
CA SER A 201 -34.25 6.46 12.27
C SER A 201 -35.02 7.24 11.19
N ARG A 202 -34.78 8.55 11.04
CA ARG A 202 -35.39 9.40 10.01
C ARG A 202 -34.72 9.30 8.62
N LYS A 203 -33.61 8.57 8.49
CA LYS A 203 -32.90 8.36 7.20
C LYS A 203 -33.47 7.11 6.53
N TYR A 204 -34.68 7.17 5.98
CA TYR A 204 -35.45 6.02 5.47
C TYR A 204 -34.69 5.13 4.47
N LYS A 205 -33.90 5.74 3.56
CA LYS A 205 -33.11 4.99 2.60
C LYS A 205 -32.00 4.18 3.28
N LEU A 206 -31.38 4.73 4.33
CA LEU A 206 -30.41 4.00 5.14
C LEU A 206 -31.07 2.85 5.88
N MET A 207 -32.23 3.10 6.52
CA MET A 207 -32.96 2.06 7.25
C MET A 207 -33.31 0.88 6.35
N GLY A 208 -33.81 1.12 5.13
CA GLY A 208 -34.08 0.04 4.17
C GLY A 208 -32.85 -0.78 3.79
N LEU A 209 -31.66 -0.14 3.64
CA LEU A 209 -30.42 -0.84 3.38
C LEU A 209 -29.95 -1.67 4.59
N LEU A 210 -30.12 -1.14 5.81
CA LEU A 210 -29.75 -1.86 7.03
C LEU A 210 -30.69 -3.04 7.35
N GLU A 211 -31.98 -2.98 6.94
CA GLU A 211 -32.89 -4.12 7.05
C GLU A 211 -32.49 -5.27 6.16
N ALA A 212 -32.13 -5.01 4.90
CA ALA A 212 -31.63 -6.03 3.99
C ALA A 212 -30.35 -6.69 4.53
N PHE A 213 -29.44 -5.88 5.09
CA PHE A 213 -28.21 -6.33 5.74
C PHE A 213 -28.45 -7.26 6.92
N GLY A 214 -29.51 -7.06 7.71
CA GLY A 214 -29.88 -7.92 8.85
C GLY A 214 -30.57 -9.23 8.47
N ARG A 215 -31.12 -9.34 7.24
CA ARG A 215 -31.85 -10.55 6.78
C ARG A 215 -30.95 -11.67 6.27
N ASP A 216 -29.74 -11.35 5.82
CA ASP A 216 -28.79 -12.35 5.31
C ASP A 216 -28.34 -13.35 6.39
N ASP A 217 -28.60 -13.06 7.67
CA ASP A 217 -28.18 -13.88 8.81
C ASP A 217 -29.21 -14.94 9.26
N THR A 218 -30.42 -14.90 8.72
CA THR A 218 -31.50 -15.84 9.11
C THR A 218 -31.64 -17.03 8.13
N SER A 219 -30.72 -17.15 7.15
CA SER A 219 -30.78 -18.16 6.08
C SER A 219 -29.61 -19.16 6.11
N LYS A 220 -29.09 -19.50 7.32
CA LYS A 220 -28.17 -20.65 7.47
C LYS A 220 -28.64 -21.57 8.55
#